data_4eefa0c419153c4277686c17bbc5646a
#
_entry.id   4eefa0c419153c4277686c17bbc5646a
#
_cell.length_a   1.000
_cell.length_b   1.000
_cell.length_c   1.000
_cell.angle_alpha   90.00
_cell.angle_beta   90.00
_cell.angle_gamma   90.00
#
_symmetry.space_group_name_H-M   'P 1'
#
loop_
_entity.id
_entity.type
_entity.pdbx_description
1 polymer ?
#
loop_
_entity_poly.entity_id
_entity_poly.type
_entity_poly.pdbx_seq_one_letter_code
_entity_poly.pdbx_strand_id
1 'polypeptide(L)'
;MPTILLLEAYTTIRKGCLENGICTVRIWQKNIQKTIIAHVPVTNGQVQETGDFELDGVTFPAAEVQIEFLDPADDGEEGGDMFPTGNVVDQLVVPDVGTFQATFINAGIPTIFLNAEDIGYQGIELQDHINGDAAALARFEKIRAYGAVQMGLIKDISEAAARQHTPKIAFVSEPKSYTSSSGKTVEVTDVDLLVRALSMGKLHHAMMGTAAVAIGTAAAIPGTLVNLAAGGGIS
;
A
#
# COMPACT_ATOMS: atom_id res chain seq x y z
N MET A 1 -4.09 9.13 -9.67
CA MET A 1 -2.70 8.99 -10.15
C MET A 1 -2.49 8.00 -11.30
N PRO A 2 -3.32 6.98 -11.59
CA PRO A 2 -3.13 6.14 -12.77
C PRO A 2 -3.22 6.91 -14.11
N THR A 3 -3.98 7.99 -14.16
CA THR A 3 -4.22 8.76 -15.39
C THR A 3 -2.97 9.46 -15.94
N ILE A 4 -2.03 9.87 -15.08
CA ILE A 4 -0.80 10.56 -15.53
C ILE A 4 0.21 9.56 -16.10
N LEU A 5 0.33 8.38 -15.50
CA LEU A 5 1.17 7.28 -15.99
C LEU A 5 0.74 6.82 -17.40
N LEU A 6 -0.56 6.65 -17.60
CA LEU A 6 -1.13 6.31 -18.91
C LEU A 6 -0.91 7.41 -19.94
N LEU A 7 -0.95 8.68 -19.55
CA LEU A 7 -0.78 9.81 -20.48
C LEU A 7 0.66 9.92 -21.00
N GLU A 8 1.67 9.68 -20.18
CA GLU A 8 3.07 9.71 -20.60
C GLU A 8 3.45 8.49 -21.43
N ALA A 9 2.99 7.30 -21.05
CA ALA A 9 3.11 6.08 -21.84
C ALA A 9 2.44 6.27 -23.21
N TYR A 10 1.23 6.81 -23.25
CA TYR A 10 0.50 7.10 -24.47
C TYR A 10 1.25 8.07 -25.39
N THR A 11 1.88 9.11 -24.82
CA THR A 11 2.67 10.10 -25.59
C THR A 11 3.94 9.48 -26.17
N THR A 12 4.61 8.59 -25.44
CA THR A 12 5.83 7.92 -25.87
C THR A 12 5.54 6.90 -26.97
N ILE A 13 4.46 6.14 -26.87
CA ILE A 13 4.05 5.12 -27.84
C ILE A 13 3.55 5.76 -29.14
N ARG A 14 2.82 6.88 -29.09
CA ARG A 14 2.40 7.65 -30.27
C ARG A 14 3.57 8.14 -31.13
N LYS A 15 4.78 8.18 -30.60
CA LYS A 15 6.00 8.54 -31.35
C LYS A 15 6.60 7.36 -32.14
N GLY A 16 5.91 6.22 -32.23
CA GLY A 16 6.27 5.13 -33.11
C GLY A 16 7.38 4.20 -32.58
N CYS A 17 7.46 4.00 -31.25
CA CYS A 17 8.50 3.17 -30.64
C CYS A 17 8.27 1.67 -30.79
N LEU A 18 7.02 1.20 -30.91
CA LEU A 18 6.70 -0.23 -31.00
C LEU A 18 5.35 -0.43 -31.70
N GLU A 19 5.26 -1.39 -32.62
CA GLU A 19 4.02 -1.70 -33.30
C GLU A 19 3.17 -2.69 -32.50
N ASN A 20 3.78 -3.74 -31.95
CA ASN A 20 3.13 -4.72 -31.08
C ASN A 20 4.12 -5.22 -30.01
N GLY A 21 3.63 -5.52 -28.80
CA GLY A 21 4.41 -6.09 -27.70
C GLY A 21 4.36 -5.24 -26.43
N ILE A 22 5.38 -5.33 -25.59
CA ILE A 22 5.48 -4.59 -24.33
C ILE A 22 6.42 -3.40 -24.50
N CYS A 23 5.91 -2.21 -24.28
CA CYS A 23 6.69 -0.98 -24.25
C CYS A 23 7.13 -0.67 -22.80
N THR A 24 8.45 -0.66 -22.56
CA THR A 24 9.00 -0.28 -21.26
C THR A 24 9.12 1.23 -21.17
N VAL A 25 8.38 1.83 -20.25
CA VAL A 25 8.35 3.27 -20.00
C VAL A 25 9.04 3.58 -18.67
N ARG A 26 10.09 4.39 -18.71
CA ARG A 26 10.75 4.89 -17.49
C ARG A 26 10.14 6.24 -17.12
N ILE A 27 9.64 6.33 -15.89
CA ILE A 27 8.94 7.50 -15.37
C ILE A 27 9.75 8.06 -14.20
N TRP A 28 10.14 9.31 -14.28
CA TRP A 28 10.75 10.01 -13.17
C TRP A 28 9.67 10.67 -12.31
N GLN A 29 9.50 10.17 -11.10
CA GLN A 29 8.56 10.72 -10.13
C GLN A 29 9.24 11.83 -9.33
N LYS A 30 9.05 13.07 -9.78
CA LYS A 30 9.77 14.24 -9.30
C LYS A 30 9.59 14.52 -7.80
N ASN A 31 8.41 14.26 -7.25
CA ASN A 31 8.07 14.56 -5.85
C ASN A 31 8.82 13.67 -4.84
N ILE A 32 9.19 12.45 -5.22
CA ILE A 32 9.95 11.51 -4.36
C ILE A 32 11.30 11.13 -4.98
N GLN A 33 11.69 11.76 -6.08
CA GLN A 33 12.96 11.53 -6.79
C GLN A 33 13.26 10.06 -7.11
N LYS A 34 12.25 9.31 -7.49
CA LYS A 34 12.32 7.87 -7.77
C LYS A 34 11.98 7.56 -9.22
N THR A 35 12.58 6.49 -9.73
CA THR A 35 12.21 5.94 -11.04
C THR A 35 11.16 4.85 -10.87
N ILE A 36 10.11 4.94 -11.67
CA ILE A 36 9.12 3.90 -11.86
C ILE A 36 9.27 3.35 -13.27
N ILE A 37 9.18 2.04 -13.44
CA ILE A 37 9.12 1.39 -14.75
C ILE A 37 7.71 0.88 -14.96
N ALA A 38 7.11 1.20 -16.10
CA ALA A 38 5.84 0.64 -16.52
C ALA A 38 6.04 -0.21 -17.77
N HIS A 39 5.55 -1.45 -17.72
CA HIS A 39 5.49 -2.37 -18.85
C HIS A 39 4.10 -2.30 -19.47
N VAL A 40 4.00 -1.55 -20.55
CA VAL A 40 2.72 -1.19 -21.17
C VAL A 40 2.49 -2.03 -22.42
N PRO A 41 1.40 -2.81 -22.50
CA PRO A 41 1.08 -3.56 -23.71
C PRO A 41 0.66 -2.63 -24.86
N VAL A 42 1.15 -2.93 -26.06
CA VAL A 42 0.93 -2.15 -27.28
C VAL A 42 0.43 -3.06 -28.39
N THR A 43 -0.59 -2.65 -29.10
CA THR A 43 -1.14 -3.34 -30.26
C THR A 43 -1.42 -2.31 -31.37
N ASN A 44 -0.91 -2.58 -32.57
CA ASN A 44 -1.02 -1.68 -33.74
C ASN A 44 -0.51 -0.25 -33.45
N GLY A 45 0.58 -0.13 -32.73
CA GLY A 45 1.19 1.16 -32.37
C GLY A 45 0.39 1.99 -31.33
N GLN A 46 -0.57 1.38 -30.64
CA GLN A 46 -1.41 2.03 -29.63
C GLN A 46 -1.36 1.25 -28.31
N VAL A 47 -1.52 1.97 -27.18
CA VAL A 47 -1.68 1.32 -25.87
C VAL A 47 -2.90 0.40 -25.91
N GLN A 48 -2.69 -0.84 -25.51
CA GLN A 48 -3.79 -1.78 -25.35
C GLN A 48 -4.54 -1.47 -24.05
N GLU A 49 -5.81 -1.12 -24.17
CA GLU A 49 -6.67 -0.78 -23.02
C GLU A 49 -7.48 -1.98 -22.54
N THR A 50 -7.80 -2.90 -23.46
CA THR A 50 -8.63 -4.08 -23.18
C THR A 50 -7.79 -5.33 -23.00
N GLY A 51 -8.22 -6.23 -22.11
CA GLY A 51 -7.58 -7.52 -21.84
C GLY A 51 -8.37 -8.31 -20.81
N ASP A 52 -7.83 -9.46 -20.41
CA ASP A 52 -8.48 -10.41 -19.52
C ASP A 52 -7.92 -10.32 -18.07
N PHE A 53 -7.06 -9.34 -17.80
CA PHE A 53 -6.48 -9.18 -16.48
C PHE A 53 -7.53 -8.63 -15.51
N GLU A 54 -7.78 -9.38 -14.43
CA GLU A 54 -8.66 -9.01 -13.33
C GLU A 54 -7.84 -8.55 -12.13
N LEU A 55 -8.24 -7.46 -11.52
CA LEU A 55 -7.65 -6.94 -10.29
C LEU A 55 -8.74 -6.79 -9.24
N ASP A 56 -8.56 -7.40 -8.08
CA ASP A 56 -9.53 -7.31 -6.98
C ASP A 56 -9.81 -5.86 -6.58
N GLY A 57 -11.10 -5.53 -6.51
CA GLY A 57 -11.57 -4.16 -6.26
C GLY A 57 -11.70 -3.30 -7.52
N VAL A 58 -11.38 -3.81 -8.70
CA VAL A 58 -11.62 -3.16 -10.00
C VAL A 58 -12.77 -3.87 -10.71
N THR A 59 -13.72 -3.10 -11.24
CA THR A 59 -15.00 -3.64 -11.72
C THR A 59 -14.91 -4.40 -13.04
N PHE A 60 -13.96 -4.06 -13.90
CA PHE A 60 -13.84 -4.62 -15.25
C PHE A 60 -12.43 -5.13 -15.52
N PRO A 61 -12.28 -6.25 -16.25
CA PRO A 61 -10.99 -6.68 -16.73
C PRO A 61 -10.42 -5.66 -17.73
N ALA A 62 -9.09 -5.58 -17.80
CA ALA A 62 -8.37 -4.68 -18.70
C ALA A 62 -7.04 -5.29 -19.12
N ALA A 63 -6.28 -4.60 -19.96
CA ALA A 63 -4.91 -5.00 -20.22
C ALA A 63 -4.05 -4.82 -18.96
N GLU A 64 -3.20 -5.80 -18.67
CA GLU A 64 -2.26 -5.73 -17.56
C GLU A 64 -1.17 -4.71 -17.84
N VAL A 65 -0.93 -3.80 -16.88
CA VAL A 65 0.22 -2.91 -16.87
C VAL A 65 1.03 -3.20 -15.63
N GLN A 66 2.17 -3.87 -15.82
CA GLN A 66 3.08 -4.15 -14.71
C GLN A 66 3.87 -2.89 -14.35
N ILE A 67 3.96 -2.60 -13.06
CA ILE A 67 4.68 -1.44 -12.53
C ILE A 67 5.78 -1.90 -11.59
N GLU A 68 7.01 -1.41 -11.84
CA GLU A 68 8.15 -1.62 -10.95
C GLU A 68 8.52 -0.30 -10.26
N PHE A 69 8.60 -0.30 -8.94
CA PHE A 69 9.18 0.79 -8.16
C PHE A 69 10.64 0.46 -7.90
N LEU A 70 11.55 1.18 -8.52
CA LEU A 70 12.98 0.97 -8.31
C LEU A 70 13.42 1.57 -6.99
N ASP A 71 14.22 0.80 -6.25
CA ASP A 71 14.80 1.19 -4.95
C ASP A 71 13.76 1.84 -4.03
N PRO A 72 12.64 1.14 -3.72
CA PRO A 72 11.50 1.74 -3.03
C PRO A 72 11.84 2.22 -1.61
N ALA A 73 12.93 1.72 -1.04
CA ALA A 73 13.38 2.00 0.32
C ALA A 73 14.67 2.83 0.38
N ASP A 74 15.07 3.42 -0.75
CA ASP A 74 16.23 4.31 -0.80
C ASP A 74 15.95 5.65 -0.12
N ASP A 75 17.01 6.29 0.41
CA ASP A 75 17.05 7.49 1.28
C ASP A 75 16.57 8.80 0.63
N GLY A 76 15.53 8.77 -0.20
CA GLY A 76 14.93 9.98 -0.74
C GLY A 76 14.56 10.99 0.37
N GLU A 77 14.62 12.29 0.07
CA GLU A 77 14.49 13.40 1.03
C GLU A 77 13.27 13.36 1.98
N GLU A 78 12.26 12.51 1.71
CA GLU A 78 11.08 12.37 2.56
C GLU A 78 11.02 11.06 3.36
N GLY A 79 11.92 10.08 3.15
CA GLY A 79 11.75 8.73 3.69
C GLY A 79 12.73 8.36 4.81
N GLY A 80 13.95 8.80 4.75
CA GLY A 80 15.00 8.27 5.64
C GLY A 80 15.21 6.76 5.45
N ASP A 81 15.79 6.12 6.44
CA ASP A 81 16.04 4.68 6.44
C ASP A 81 14.76 3.86 6.23
N MET A 82 14.89 2.67 5.64
CA MET A 82 13.77 1.72 5.46
C MET A 82 13.01 1.51 6.76
N PHE A 83 13.73 1.36 7.87
CA PHE A 83 13.16 1.33 9.21
C PHE A 83 13.53 2.63 9.92
N PRO A 84 12.64 3.64 9.95
CA PRO A 84 12.96 4.98 10.47
C PRO A 84 13.29 5.00 11.96
N THR A 85 12.91 3.96 12.71
CA THR A 85 13.22 3.78 14.13
C THR A 85 14.45 2.92 14.35
N GLY A 86 14.98 2.28 13.30
CA GLY A 86 16.05 1.29 13.38
C GLY A 86 15.58 -0.11 13.80
N ASN A 87 14.29 -0.30 14.10
CA ASN A 87 13.73 -1.58 14.55
C ASN A 87 12.76 -2.15 13.53
N VAL A 88 12.67 -3.48 13.48
CA VAL A 88 11.70 -4.20 12.65
C VAL A 88 10.29 -4.12 13.24
N VAL A 89 10.21 -4.16 14.58
CA VAL A 89 8.98 -3.98 15.36
C VAL A 89 9.27 -3.05 16.53
N ASP A 90 8.38 -2.10 16.73
CA ASP A 90 8.41 -1.13 17.83
C ASP A 90 7.16 -1.23 18.70
N GLN A 91 7.26 -0.66 19.88
CA GLN A 91 6.11 -0.39 20.72
C GLN A 91 5.58 1.02 20.42
N LEU A 92 4.35 1.12 19.92
CA LEU A 92 3.65 2.38 19.69
C LEU A 92 2.68 2.66 20.85
N VAL A 93 2.99 3.67 21.64
CA VAL A 93 2.14 4.11 22.75
C VAL A 93 1.23 5.24 22.28
N VAL A 94 -0.08 5.04 22.35
CA VAL A 94 -1.08 6.05 21.96
C VAL A 94 -1.96 6.36 23.17
N PRO A 95 -1.81 7.54 23.81
CA PRO A 95 -2.59 7.92 24.99
C PRO A 95 -4.09 7.77 24.78
N ASP A 96 -4.79 7.23 25.79
CA ASP A 96 -6.24 6.94 25.80
C ASP A 96 -6.73 5.97 24.72
N VAL A 97 -5.82 5.33 23.96
CA VAL A 97 -6.16 4.32 22.95
C VAL A 97 -5.54 2.97 23.28
N GLY A 98 -4.26 2.95 23.57
CA GLY A 98 -3.55 1.71 23.91
C GLY A 98 -2.08 1.73 23.51
N THR A 99 -1.45 0.59 23.71
CA THR A 99 -0.06 0.32 23.32
C THR A 99 -0.08 -0.86 22.34
N PHE A 100 0.58 -0.71 21.21
CA PHE A 100 0.53 -1.65 20.10
C PHE A 100 1.94 -2.04 19.68
N GLN A 101 2.11 -3.27 19.21
CA GLN A 101 3.25 -3.62 18.37
C GLN A 101 3.04 -3.01 16.99
N ALA A 102 4.06 -2.39 16.42
CA ALA A 102 3.99 -1.75 15.11
C ALA A 102 5.26 -2.00 14.29
N THR A 103 5.11 -2.27 13.01
CA THR A 103 6.21 -2.17 12.04
C THR A 103 6.09 -0.84 11.31
N PHE A 104 7.13 -0.02 11.39
CA PHE A 104 7.24 1.23 10.65
C PHE A 104 8.19 1.03 9.48
N ILE A 105 7.72 1.25 8.25
CA ILE A 105 8.55 1.03 7.06
C ILE A 105 8.41 2.17 6.04
N ASN A 106 9.54 2.56 5.47
CA ASN A 106 9.62 3.49 4.34
C ASN A 106 9.97 2.69 3.08
N ALA A 107 8.95 2.16 2.40
CA ALA A 107 9.10 1.45 1.15
C ALA A 107 7.92 1.79 0.22
N GLY A 108 8.16 2.47 -0.87
CA GLY A 108 7.13 2.99 -1.76
C GLY A 108 6.31 4.14 -1.17
N ILE A 109 5.88 4.02 0.08
CA ILE A 109 5.28 5.07 0.91
C ILE A 109 5.46 4.74 2.40
N PRO A 110 5.74 5.73 3.27
CA PRO A 110 5.77 5.53 4.71
C PRO A 110 4.50 4.85 5.21
N THR A 111 4.62 3.70 5.86
CA THR A 111 3.48 2.88 6.29
C THR A 111 3.68 2.35 7.71
N ILE A 112 2.62 2.35 8.48
CA ILE A 112 2.50 1.77 9.82
C ILE A 112 1.68 0.48 9.69
N PHE A 113 2.25 -0.66 10.07
CA PHE A 113 1.55 -1.92 10.15
C PHE A 113 1.27 -2.30 11.60
N LEU A 114 0.05 -2.78 11.85
CA LEU A 114 -0.43 -3.26 13.14
C LEU A 114 -1.05 -4.65 12.97
N ASN A 115 -1.10 -5.45 14.02
CA ASN A 115 -1.93 -6.66 14.00
C ASN A 115 -3.41 -6.28 14.12
N ALA A 116 -4.25 -6.93 13.33
CA ALA A 116 -5.69 -6.73 13.35
C ALA A 116 -6.29 -6.99 14.74
N GLU A 117 -5.87 -8.08 15.39
CA GLU A 117 -6.38 -8.47 16.71
C GLU A 117 -6.07 -7.47 17.81
N ASP A 118 -4.87 -6.86 17.79
CA ASP A 118 -4.45 -5.85 18.77
C ASP A 118 -5.34 -4.59 18.76
N ILE A 119 -5.96 -4.32 17.61
CA ILE A 119 -6.86 -3.17 17.42
C ILE A 119 -8.34 -3.58 17.34
N GLY A 120 -8.67 -4.86 17.66
CA GLY A 120 -10.04 -5.36 17.74
C GLY A 120 -10.69 -5.70 16.41
N TYR A 121 -9.88 -6.02 15.39
CA TYR A 121 -10.32 -6.45 14.06
C TYR A 121 -9.83 -7.86 13.72
N GLN A 122 -10.33 -8.42 12.62
CA GLN A 122 -9.95 -9.76 12.15
C GLN A 122 -9.19 -9.75 10.81
N GLY A 123 -9.15 -8.59 10.13
CA GLY A 123 -8.56 -8.45 8.79
C GLY A 123 -9.53 -8.75 7.64
N ILE A 124 -10.76 -9.18 7.94
CA ILE A 124 -11.81 -9.48 6.95
C ILE A 124 -12.82 -8.35 6.77
N GLU A 125 -12.69 -7.27 7.51
CA GLU A 125 -13.63 -6.14 7.49
C GLU A 125 -13.69 -5.51 6.11
N LEU A 126 -14.90 -5.18 5.66
CA LEU A 126 -15.14 -4.45 4.43
C LEU A 126 -15.17 -2.94 4.69
N GLN A 127 -15.07 -2.18 3.62
CA GLN A 127 -14.98 -0.74 3.64
C GLN A 127 -16.10 -0.07 4.46
N ASP A 128 -17.34 -0.47 4.24
CA ASP A 128 -18.51 0.15 4.90
C ASP A 128 -18.51 -0.06 6.41
N HIS A 129 -18.00 -1.22 6.86
CA HIS A 129 -17.92 -1.53 8.29
C HIS A 129 -17.03 -0.54 9.03
N ILE A 130 -15.87 -0.21 8.47
CA ILE A 130 -14.92 0.72 9.10
C ILE A 130 -15.27 2.17 8.79
N ASN A 131 -15.61 2.50 7.54
CA ASN A 131 -15.86 3.87 7.12
C ASN A 131 -17.18 4.44 7.66
N GLY A 132 -18.11 3.57 8.07
CA GLY A 132 -19.34 3.93 8.76
C GLY A 132 -19.16 4.23 10.26
N ASP A 133 -18.04 3.85 10.86
CA ASP A 133 -17.76 4.05 12.28
C ASP A 133 -16.81 5.25 12.49
N ALA A 134 -17.39 6.39 12.83
CA ALA A 134 -16.63 7.61 13.09
C ALA A 134 -15.65 7.48 14.28
N ALA A 135 -15.99 6.68 15.29
CA ALA A 135 -15.11 6.45 16.44
C ALA A 135 -13.88 5.60 16.04
N ALA A 136 -14.10 4.59 15.22
CA ALA A 136 -13.01 3.79 14.65
C ALA A 136 -12.06 4.66 13.80
N LEU A 137 -12.60 5.49 12.91
CA LEU A 137 -11.80 6.40 12.08
C LEU A 137 -10.99 7.39 12.91
N ALA A 138 -11.59 7.97 13.96
CA ALA A 138 -10.87 8.86 14.88
C ALA A 138 -9.75 8.12 15.62
N ARG A 139 -9.98 6.86 16.03
CA ARG A 139 -8.97 6.02 16.66
C ARG A 139 -7.81 5.73 15.70
N PHE A 140 -8.09 5.35 14.46
CA PHE A 140 -7.06 5.13 13.44
C PHE A 140 -6.24 6.39 13.17
N GLU A 141 -6.89 7.56 13.08
CA GLU A 141 -6.18 8.82 12.87
C GLU A 141 -5.27 9.14 14.05
N LYS A 142 -5.72 8.90 15.29
CA LYS A 142 -4.89 9.09 16.48
C LYS A 142 -3.68 8.17 16.48
N ILE A 143 -3.85 6.90 16.16
CA ILE A 143 -2.73 5.92 16.01
C ILE A 143 -1.76 6.39 14.91
N ARG A 144 -2.28 6.81 13.76
CA ARG A 144 -1.48 7.32 12.64
C ARG A 144 -0.64 8.54 13.03
N ALA A 145 -1.24 9.49 13.76
CA ALA A 145 -0.56 10.71 14.20
C ALA A 145 0.62 10.42 15.13
N TYR A 146 0.42 9.57 16.13
CA TYR A 146 1.49 9.15 17.04
C TYR A 146 2.58 8.34 16.31
N GLY A 147 2.19 7.46 15.39
CA GLY A 147 3.14 6.74 14.55
C GLY A 147 3.94 7.67 13.63
N ALA A 148 3.31 8.72 13.08
CA ALA A 148 4.00 9.72 12.27
C ALA A 148 5.08 10.49 13.05
N VAL A 149 4.83 10.79 14.33
CA VAL A 149 5.84 11.37 15.23
C VAL A 149 6.98 10.38 15.47
N GLN A 150 6.67 9.11 15.76
CA GLN A 150 7.67 8.08 16.03
C GLN A 150 8.54 7.78 14.81
N MET A 151 7.97 7.85 13.61
CA MET A 151 8.70 7.76 12.34
C MET A 151 9.53 9.01 12.00
N GLY A 152 9.43 10.10 12.77
CA GLY A 152 10.11 11.36 12.51
C GLY A 152 9.55 12.17 11.32
N LEU A 153 8.37 11.82 10.83
CA LEU A 153 7.72 12.50 9.70
C LEU A 153 7.10 13.85 10.09
N ILE A 154 6.75 14.00 11.36
CA ILE A 154 6.25 15.22 12.00
C ILE A 154 6.88 15.34 13.39
N LYS A 155 6.91 16.57 13.92
CA LYS A 155 7.47 16.82 15.26
C LYS A 155 6.41 16.76 16.35
N ASP A 156 5.18 17.11 16.01
CA ASP A 156 4.05 17.17 16.94
C ASP A 156 2.78 16.61 16.28
N ILE A 157 1.93 15.95 17.08
CA ILE A 157 0.69 15.33 16.58
C ILE A 157 -0.28 16.33 15.94
N SER A 158 -0.23 17.61 16.30
CA SER A 158 -1.05 18.66 15.67
C SER A 158 -0.76 18.86 14.18
N GLU A 159 0.42 18.47 13.71
CA GLU A 159 0.81 18.56 12.31
C GLU A 159 0.16 17.44 11.46
N ALA A 160 -0.32 16.37 12.08
CA ALA A 160 -0.83 15.19 11.41
C ALA A 160 -2.03 15.48 10.49
N ALA A 161 -2.90 16.42 10.89
CA ALA A 161 -4.07 16.80 10.11
C ALA A 161 -3.71 17.44 8.75
N ALA A 162 -2.60 18.18 8.67
CA ALA A 162 -2.09 18.78 7.44
C ALA A 162 -1.37 17.75 6.54
N ARG A 163 -1.03 16.56 7.08
CA ARG A 163 -0.26 15.50 6.41
C ARG A 163 -1.04 14.18 6.37
N GLN A 164 -2.28 14.20 5.93
CA GLN A 164 -3.13 13.00 5.90
C GLN A 164 -2.71 11.95 4.87
N HIS A 165 -1.93 12.30 3.87
CA HIS A 165 -1.48 11.40 2.82
C HIS A 165 -0.38 10.41 3.28
N THR A 166 0.41 10.77 4.31
CA THR A 166 1.47 9.93 4.90
C THR A 166 1.62 10.15 6.41
N PRO A 167 2.01 9.12 7.18
CA PRO A 167 2.13 7.74 6.75
C PRO A 167 0.77 7.12 6.45
N LYS A 168 0.76 6.00 5.70
CA LYS A 168 -0.41 5.12 5.67
C LYS A 168 -0.49 4.35 6.96
N ILE A 169 -1.70 3.92 7.34
CA ILE A 169 -1.90 2.95 8.41
C ILE A 169 -2.58 1.72 7.83
N ALA A 170 -2.06 0.56 8.15
CA ALA A 170 -2.62 -0.71 7.72
C ALA A 170 -2.62 -1.70 8.89
N PHE A 171 -3.57 -2.61 8.89
CA PHE A 171 -3.55 -3.74 9.79
C PHE A 171 -3.56 -5.05 9.01
N VAL A 172 -2.86 -6.03 9.57
CA VAL A 172 -2.61 -7.34 8.96
C VAL A 172 -3.11 -8.45 9.85
N SER A 173 -3.49 -9.56 9.25
CA SER A 173 -3.76 -10.81 9.94
C SER A 173 -3.37 -12.00 9.09
N GLU A 174 -3.26 -13.16 9.72
CA GLU A 174 -3.15 -14.45 9.04
C GLU A 174 -4.30 -14.63 8.05
N PRO A 175 -4.12 -15.49 7.02
CA PRO A 175 -5.16 -15.83 6.06
C PRO A 175 -6.43 -16.34 6.73
N LYS A 176 -7.58 -15.85 6.27
CA LYS A 176 -8.92 -16.30 6.67
C LYS A 176 -9.84 -16.22 5.46
N SER A 177 -10.78 -17.16 5.33
CA SER A 177 -11.82 -17.04 4.31
C SER A 177 -12.77 -15.89 4.63
N TYR A 178 -13.15 -15.13 3.62
CA TYR A 178 -14.11 -14.02 3.76
C TYR A 178 -14.90 -13.80 2.47
N THR A 179 -16.00 -13.06 2.56
CA THR A 179 -16.76 -12.62 1.40
C THR A 179 -16.36 -11.18 1.04
N SER A 180 -15.90 -10.99 -0.19
CA SER A 180 -15.52 -9.68 -0.71
C SER A 180 -16.73 -8.77 -0.95
N SER A 181 -16.51 -7.49 -1.19
CA SER A 181 -17.58 -6.53 -1.52
C SER A 181 -18.36 -6.85 -2.79
N SER A 182 -17.77 -7.64 -3.70
CA SER A 182 -18.46 -8.14 -4.90
C SER A 182 -19.34 -9.37 -4.63
N GLY A 183 -19.33 -9.93 -3.41
CA GLY A 183 -20.02 -11.16 -3.06
C GLY A 183 -19.24 -12.43 -3.36
N LYS A 184 -18.02 -12.33 -3.92
CA LYS A 184 -17.13 -13.47 -4.16
C LYS A 184 -16.54 -13.95 -2.83
N THR A 185 -16.55 -15.26 -2.60
CA THR A 185 -15.80 -15.85 -1.49
C THR A 185 -14.33 -15.93 -1.87
N VAL A 186 -13.48 -15.44 -0.97
CA VAL A 186 -12.03 -15.61 -1.00
C VAL A 186 -11.69 -16.66 0.04
N GLU A 187 -11.11 -17.76 -0.39
CA GLU A 187 -10.76 -18.86 0.51
C GLU A 187 -9.41 -18.61 1.19
N VAL A 188 -9.22 -19.18 2.36
CA VAL A 188 -7.97 -19.08 3.13
C VAL A 188 -6.74 -19.51 2.32
N THR A 189 -6.93 -20.43 1.38
CA THR A 189 -5.88 -20.96 0.49
C THR A 189 -5.55 -20.07 -0.70
N ASP A 190 -6.36 -19.04 -0.94
CA ASP A 190 -6.19 -18.13 -2.10
C ASP A 190 -5.28 -16.93 -1.77
N VAL A 191 -4.93 -16.76 -0.49
CA VAL A 191 -4.18 -15.60 -0.01
C VAL A 191 -3.11 -16.01 1.00
N ASP A 192 -1.99 -15.28 1.03
CA ASP A 192 -0.92 -15.50 1.99
C ASP A 192 -1.09 -14.69 3.28
N LEU A 193 -1.81 -13.58 3.22
CA LEU A 193 -2.16 -12.73 4.37
C LEU A 193 -3.37 -11.85 4.05
N LEU A 194 -3.99 -11.30 5.08
CA LEU A 194 -5.03 -10.28 4.94
C LEU A 194 -4.49 -8.92 5.33
N VAL A 195 -4.77 -7.90 4.51
CA VAL A 195 -4.38 -6.51 4.77
C VAL A 195 -5.56 -5.58 4.58
N ARG A 196 -5.71 -4.63 5.48
CA ARG A 196 -6.63 -3.52 5.36
C ARG A 196 -5.87 -2.22 5.54
N ALA A 197 -5.89 -1.35 4.53
CA ALA A 197 -5.10 -0.12 4.51
C ALA A 197 -5.98 1.12 4.42
N LEU A 198 -5.69 2.10 5.28
CA LEU A 198 -6.39 3.38 5.30
C LEU A 198 -5.54 4.46 4.62
N SER A 199 -6.22 5.33 3.91
CA SER A 199 -5.65 6.51 3.25
C SER A 199 -6.57 7.69 3.42
N MET A 200 -6.03 8.86 3.74
CA MET A 200 -6.81 10.09 3.92
C MET A 200 -7.99 9.92 4.90
N GLY A 201 -7.73 9.19 6.00
CA GLY A 201 -8.73 8.94 7.05
C GLY A 201 -9.84 7.95 6.71
N LYS A 202 -9.69 7.15 5.64
CA LYS A 202 -10.68 6.14 5.23
C LYS A 202 -10.02 4.82 4.85
N LEU A 203 -10.70 3.71 5.12
CA LEU A 203 -10.33 2.41 4.57
C LEU A 203 -10.47 2.45 3.05
N HIS A 204 -9.40 2.10 2.34
CA HIS A 204 -9.38 2.12 0.89
C HIS A 204 -10.07 0.87 0.33
N HIS A 205 -10.82 1.04 -0.77
CA HIS A 205 -11.59 -0.06 -1.37
C HIS A 205 -10.69 -1.10 -2.04
N ALA A 206 -9.75 -0.65 -2.86
CA ALA A 206 -8.77 -1.48 -3.53
C ALA A 206 -7.37 -1.22 -2.97
N MET A 207 -6.43 -2.15 -3.15
CA MET A 207 -5.06 -1.96 -2.69
C MET A 207 -4.38 -0.82 -3.46
N MET A 208 -3.81 0.12 -2.72
CA MET A 208 -3.02 1.22 -3.30
C MET A 208 -1.67 0.71 -3.75
N GLY A 209 -1.24 1.02 -4.99
CA GLY A 209 0.02 0.53 -5.55
C GLY A 209 1.25 0.79 -4.68
N THR A 210 1.40 2.00 -4.12
CA THR A 210 2.51 2.32 -3.21
C THR A 210 2.41 1.58 -1.87
N ALA A 211 1.20 1.31 -1.37
CA ALA A 211 1.02 0.48 -0.17
C ALA A 211 1.33 -1.00 -0.47
N ALA A 212 1.01 -1.49 -1.67
CA ALA A 212 1.38 -2.84 -2.08
C ALA A 212 2.90 -3.05 -2.07
N VAL A 213 3.69 -2.03 -2.48
CA VAL A 213 5.16 -2.05 -2.35
C VAL A 213 5.59 -2.17 -0.89
N ALA A 214 5.01 -1.36 0.01
CA ALA A 214 5.32 -1.43 1.44
C ALA A 214 4.96 -2.80 2.03
N ILE A 215 3.81 -3.36 1.66
CA ILE A 215 3.34 -4.68 2.10
C ILE A 215 4.30 -5.78 1.61
N GLY A 216 4.60 -5.81 0.30
CA GLY A 216 5.50 -6.82 -0.28
C GLY A 216 6.92 -6.74 0.30
N THR A 217 7.45 -5.52 0.47
CA THR A 217 8.75 -5.32 1.11
C THR A 217 8.74 -5.81 2.56
N ALA A 218 7.74 -5.44 3.35
CA ALA A 218 7.64 -5.88 4.74
C ALA A 218 7.41 -7.40 4.84
N ALA A 219 6.62 -8.01 3.95
CA ALA A 219 6.40 -9.46 3.92
C ALA A 219 7.70 -10.24 3.67
N ALA A 220 8.60 -9.69 2.85
CA ALA A 220 9.90 -10.30 2.54
C ALA A 220 10.94 -10.16 3.66
N ILE A 221 10.73 -9.28 4.65
CA ILE A 221 11.71 -9.02 5.73
C ILE A 221 11.30 -9.79 6.98
N PRO A 222 12.13 -10.78 7.42
CA PRO A 222 11.83 -11.60 8.59
C PRO A 222 11.59 -10.76 9.85
N GLY A 223 10.53 -11.10 10.58
CA GLY A 223 10.20 -10.49 11.86
C GLY A 223 9.33 -9.23 11.79
N THR A 224 9.04 -8.68 10.62
CA THR A 224 8.00 -7.65 10.51
C THR A 224 6.62 -8.24 10.81
N LEU A 225 5.67 -7.42 11.26
CA LEU A 225 4.29 -7.90 11.50
C LEU A 225 3.65 -8.47 10.24
N VAL A 226 4.01 -7.95 9.07
CA VAL A 226 3.51 -8.45 7.78
C VAL A 226 4.08 -9.83 7.46
N ASN A 227 5.41 -10.03 7.64
CA ASN A 227 6.06 -11.32 7.46
C ASN A 227 5.49 -12.37 8.42
N LEU A 228 5.31 -12.00 9.69
CA LEU A 228 4.74 -12.90 10.70
C LEU A 228 3.29 -13.30 10.37
N ALA A 229 2.46 -12.35 9.90
CA ALA A 229 1.10 -12.62 9.45
C ALA A 229 1.05 -13.54 8.22
N ALA A 230 2.06 -13.48 7.36
CA ALA A 230 2.22 -14.36 6.19
C ALA A 230 2.87 -15.73 6.53
N GLY A 231 2.97 -16.08 7.82
CA GLY A 231 3.53 -17.35 8.28
C GLY A 231 5.01 -17.33 8.63
N GLY A 232 5.68 -16.18 8.59
CA GLY A 232 7.06 -15.99 9.07
C GLY A 232 8.14 -16.76 8.28
N GLY A 233 7.80 -17.31 7.13
CA GLY A 233 8.71 -18.09 6.30
C GLY A 233 9.64 -17.20 5.47
N ILE A 234 10.90 -17.65 5.29
CA ILE A 234 11.74 -17.24 4.16
C ILE A 234 11.36 -18.19 3.03
N SER A 235 10.66 -17.70 2.03
CA SER A 235 10.42 -18.47 0.79
C SER A 235 11.65 -18.44 -0.09
#